data_9e23b645b7dbd9839ea6ecc63379b3dc
#
_entry.id   9e23b645b7dbd9839ea6ecc63379b3dc
#
_cell.length_a   1.000
_cell.length_b   1.000
_cell.length_c   1.000
_cell.angle_alpha   90.00
_cell.angle_beta   90.00
_cell.angle_gamma   90.00
#
_symmetry.space_group_name_H-M   'P 1'
#
loop_
_entity.id
_entity.type
_entity.pdbx_description
1 polymer ?
#
loop_
_entity_poly.entity_id
_entity_poly.type
_entity_poly.pdbx_seq_one_letter_code
_entity_poly.pdbx_strand_id
1 'polypeptide(L)'
;MKKLAPAFVFSALTLAVGVAAAQSQPVIGLITKTESNPFFVKMKEGATAEATKLGAKLLSAAGKTDGDNAGQVTAMENMIAAGAKTILITPSDAKAIIPAIKRAQQQGVQVIALDSPTDPATAVDGLFATDNYRAGVLIGQYAKVAMAGKKPVIATLDLFPGHPVGAQRHNGFLKGFGLTAPDAKSNHLGGAAAGVVCMADSFGDAAKGQTGMENCLQKNPGINLVYTINEPAAAGAFKALKAAGKEKDVVIVSVDGGCAGIKDVGAGVIAATSQQYPLKMAAMGVAAGVEYAKTGKKVSGYTDTGVTLIAGKAVAGVESKDVKTGMDLCWGNK
;
A
#
# COMPACT_ATOMS: atom_id res chain seq x y z
N MET A 1 53.24 -81.24 -9.13
CA MET A 1 52.71 -80.58 -7.91
C MET A 1 52.57 -79.09 -8.22
N LYS A 2 51.35 -78.65 -8.60
CA LYS A 2 51.06 -77.25 -8.96
C LYS A 2 50.48 -76.56 -7.73
N LYS A 3 51.13 -75.49 -7.24
CA LYS A 3 50.66 -74.69 -6.13
C LYS A 3 49.68 -73.63 -6.66
N LEU A 4 48.43 -73.67 -6.17
CA LEU A 4 47.46 -72.58 -6.38
C LEU A 4 47.74 -71.48 -5.33
N ALA A 5 47.82 -70.23 -5.83
CA ALA A 5 47.80 -69.00 -4.97
C ALA A 5 46.36 -68.46 -4.82
N PRO A 6 45.93 -68.01 -3.63
CA PRO A 6 44.63 -67.43 -3.48
C PRO A 6 44.62 -65.97 -3.93
N ALA A 7 43.62 -65.60 -4.79
CA ALA A 7 43.36 -64.24 -5.19
C ALA A 7 42.53 -63.52 -4.09
N PHE A 8 43.10 -62.48 -3.50
CA PHE A 8 42.36 -61.57 -2.60
C PHE A 8 41.59 -60.53 -3.41
N VAL A 9 40.25 -60.61 -3.36
CA VAL A 9 39.38 -59.57 -3.92
C VAL A 9 39.22 -58.47 -2.89
N PHE A 10 39.82 -57.31 -3.12
CA PHE A 10 39.58 -56.08 -2.35
C PHE A 10 38.29 -55.43 -2.85
N SER A 11 37.21 -55.56 -2.10
CA SER A 11 35.98 -54.80 -2.33
C SER A 11 36.16 -53.37 -1.80
N ALA A 12 36.34 -52.39 -2.67
CA ALA A 12 36.39 -50.98 -2.31
C ALA A 12 34.94 -50.50 -2.11
N LEU A 13 34.58 -50.29 -0.84
CA LEU A 13 33.31 -49.69 -0.45
C LEU A 13 33.44 -48.16 -0.58
N THR A 14 32.96 -47.58 -1.68
CA THR A 14 32.89 -46.12 -1.88
C THR A 14 31.75 -45.56 -1.04
N LEU A 15 32.09 -44.94 0.10
CA LEU A 15 31.13 -44.09 0.84
C LEU A 15 30.88 -42.83 0.00
N ALA A 16 29.70 -42.76 -0.63
CA ALA A 16 29.17 -41.52 -1.19
C ALA A 16 28.75 -40.61 -0.02
N VAL A 17 29.63 -39.71 0.39
CA VAL A 17 29.29 -38.62 1.30
C VAL A 17 28.39 -37.65 0.51
N GLY A 18 27.08 -37.77 0.69
CA GLY A 18 26.15 -36.79 0.19
C GLY A 18 26.38 -35.44 0.90
N VAL A 19 27.03 -34.51 0.22
CA VAL A 19 27.11 -33.13 0.65
C VAL A 19 25.69 -32.56 0.57
N ALA A 20 24.97 -32.57 1.69
CA ALA A 20 23.75 -31.79 1.81
C ALA A 20 24.18 -30.31 1.61
N ALA A 21 23.94 -29.77 0.41
CA ALA A 21 24.12 -28.36 0.17
C ALA A 21 23.20 -27.63 1.17
N ALA A 22 23.79 -26.99 2.17
CA ALA A 22 23.05 -26.12 3.07
C ALA A 22 22.36 -25.07 2.20
N GLN A 23 21.04 -25.18 2.07
CA GLN A 23 20.25 -24.25 1.26
C GLN A 23 20.40 -22.88 1.92
N SER A 24 21.10 -21.97 1.26
CA SER A 24 21.34 -20.63 1.80
C SER A 24 20.01 -19.95 2.10
N GLN A 25 19.92 -19.33 3.28
CA GLN A 25 18.73 -18.61 3.71
C GLN A 25 18.31 -17.58 2.64
N PRO A 26 17.06 -17.62 2.14
CA PRO A 26 16.59 -16.64 1.16
C PRO A 26 16.71 -15.22 1.68
N VAL A 27 17.27 -14.32 0.89
CA VAL A 27 17.40 -12.90 1.23
C VAL A 27 16.33 -12.12 0.46
N ILE A 28 15.44 -11.46 1.20
CA ILE A 28 14.34 -10.66 0.66
C ILE A 28 14.54 -9.20 1.07
N GLY A 29 14.44 -8.28 0.11
CA GLY A 29 14.45 -6.85 0.35
C GLY A 29 13.04 -6.29 0.50
N LEU A 30 12.84 -5.32 1.39
CA LEU A 30 11.63 -4.49 1.47
C LEU A 30 12.01 -3.03 1.42
N ILE A 31 11.45 -2.28 0.45
CA ILE A 31 11.66 -0.83 0.30
C ILE A 31 10.30 -0.15 0.38
N THR A 32 10.04 0.59 1.46
CA THR A 32 8.83 1.37 1.65
C THR A 32 9.04 2.84 1.28
N LYS A 33 7.96 3.64 1.28
CA LYS A 33 8.07 5.08 0.97
C LYS A 33 8.67 5.87 2.12
N THR A 34 8.23 5.57 3.37
CA THR A 34 8.71 6.24 4.59
C THR A 34 8.76 5.27 5.76
N GLU A 35 9.47 5.63 6.82
CA GLU A 35 9.44 4.91 8.11
C GLU A 35 8.47 5.53 9.12
N SER A 36 7.85 6.67 8.80
CA SER A 36 6.97 7.42 9.71
C SER A 36 5.48 7.15 9.48
N ASN A 37 5.06 6.83 8.24
CA ASN A 37 3.67 6.53 7.96
C ASN A 37 3.29 5.17 8.55
N PRO A 38 2.25 5.09 9.42
CA PRO A 38 1.83 3.85 10.09
C PRO A 38 1.55 2.68 9.15
N PHE A 39 1.06 2.96 7.94
CA PHE A 39 0.81 1.95 6.91
C PHE A 39 2.10 1.18 6.54
N PHE A 40 3.18 1.92 6.27
CA PHE A 40 4.45 1.29 5.89
C PHE A 40 5.17 0.67 7.09
N VAL A 41 5.02 1.23 8.30
CA VAL A 41 5.50 0.60 9.53
C VAL A 41 4.87 -0.79 9.70
N LYS A 42 3.55 -0.91 9.49
CA LYS A 42 2.86 -2.20 9.59
C LYS A 42 3.18 -3.14 8.44
N MET A 43 3.41 -2.63 7.25
CA MET A 43 3.91 -3.44 6.12
C MET A 43 5.27 -4.07 6.47
N LYS A 44 6.20 -3.31 7.07
CA LYS A 44 7.51 -3.81 7.53
C LYS A 44 7.36 -4.86 8.63
N GLU A 45 6.47 -4.65 9.61
CA GLU A 45 6.16 -5.63 10.65
C GLU A 45 5.63 -6.94 10.06
N GLY A 46 4.68 -6.85 9.12
CA GLY A 46 4.12 -8.02 8.41
C GLY A 46 5.18 -8.78 7.60
N ALA A 47 6.05 -8.06 6.89
CA ALA A 47 7.16 -8.66 6.18
C ALA A 47 8.15 -9.36 7.11
N THR A 48 8.47 -8.74 8.25
CA THR A 48 9.39 -9.30 9.26
C THR A 48 8.82 -10.58 9.86
N ALA A 49 7.54 -10.57 10.23
CA ALA A 49 6.87 -11.74 10.80
C ALA A 49 6.85 -12.92 9.81
N GLU A 50 6.48 -12.67 8.55
CA GLU A 50 6.43 -13.73 7.54
C GLU A 50 7.83 -14.22 7.14
N ALA A 51 8.82 -13.34 7.04
CA ALA A 51 10.22 -13.73 6.80
C ALA A 51 10.74 -14.64 7.90
N THR A 52 10.51 -14.31 9.17
CA THR A 52 10.87 -15.15 10.33
C THR A 52 10.20 -16.52 10.25
N LYS A 53 8.89 -16.54 9.98
CA LYS A 53 8.09 -17.78 9.86
C LYS A 53 8.61 -18.70 8.73
N LEU A 54 9.05 -18.13 7.60
CA LEU A 54 9.53 -18.87 6.44
C LEU A 54 11.05 -19.11 6.43
N GLY A 55 11.76 -18.68 7.46
CA GLY A 55 13.22 -18.84 7.57
C GLY A 55 14.00 -17.98 6.56
N ALA A 56 13.46 -16.84 6.15
CA ALA A 56 14.11 -15.90 5.24
C ALA A 56 14.79 -14.76 6.00
N LYS A 57 15.86 -14.18 5.42
CA LYS A 57 16.47 -12.93 5.89
C LYS A 57 15.75 -11.75 5.24
N LEU A 58 15.21 -10.84 6.03
CA LEU A 58 14.64 -9.59 5.54
C LEU A 58 15.67 -8.45 5.65
N LEU A 59 15.90 -7.75 4.54
CA LEU A 59 16.56 -6.45 4.49
C LEU A 59 15.47 -5.39 4.35
N SER A 60 15.51 -4.31 5.12
CA SER A 60 14.49 -3.27 5.00
C SER A 60 15.11 -1.88 4.90
N ALA A 61 14.54 -1.04 4.05
CA ALA A 61 14.87 0.37 3.89
C ALA A 61 13.62 1.17 3.52
N ALA A 62 13.71 2.49 3.57
CA ALA A 62 12.66 3.38 3.14
C ALA A 62 13.25 4.65 2.53
N GLY A 63 12.41 5.36 1.74
CA GLY A 63 12.68 6.75 1.40
C GLY A 63 12.55 7.66 2.63
N LYS A 64 13.08 8.86 2.54
CA LYS A 64 13.00 9.89 3.61
C LYS A 64 11.60 10.50 3.69
N THR A 65 10.98 10.68 2.53
CA THR A 65 9.63 11.26 2.37
C THR A 65 8.89 10.52 1.27
N ASP A 66 7.58 10.67 1.21
CA ASP A 66 6.82 10.25 0.02
C ASP A 66 7.31 11.06 -1.20
N GLY A 67 7.65 10.37 -2.30
CA GLY A 67 8.30 10.95 -3.47
C GLY A 67 9.84 10.83 -3.50
N ASP A 68 10.51 10.35 -2.46
CA ASP A 68 11.98 10.14 -2.44
C ASP A 68 12.39 8.92 -3.29
N ASN A 69 12.37 9.09 -4.61
CA ASN A 69 12.82 8.06 -5.53
C ASN A 69 14.33 7.77 -5.42
N ALA A 70 15.15 8.79 -5.18
CA ALA A 70 16.61 8.64 -5.12
C ALA A 70 17.04 7.73 -3.96
N GLY A 71 16.42 7.92 -2.78
CA GLY A 71 16.62 7.04 -1.63
C GLY A 71 16.22 5.60 -1.91
N GLN A 72 15.09 5.39 -2.62
CA GLN A 72 14.65 4.04 -2.99
C GLN A 72 15.58 3.36 -4.01
N VAL A 73 16.11 4.11 -4.99
CA VAL A 73 17.11 3.59 -5.94
C VAL A 73 18.36 3.12 -5.19
N THR A 74 18.91 3.95 -4.29
CA THR A 74 20.07 3.59 -3.47
C THR A 74 19.81 2.35 -2.62
N ALA A 75 18.62 2.27 -2.00
CA ALA A 75 18.22 1.11 -1.20
C ALA A 75 18.17 -0.17 -2.05
N MET A 76 17.63 -0.09 -3.28
CA MET A 76 17.55 -1.22 -4.21
C MET A 76 18.95 -1.72 -4.59
N GLU A 77 19.86 -0.83 -4.93
CA GLU A 77 21.24 -1.17 -5.28
C GLU A 77 21.98 -1.83 -4.11
N ASN A 78 21.81 -1.31 -2.90
CA ASN A 78 22.39 -1.91 -1.68
C ASN A 78 21.83 -3.32 -1.40
N MET A 79 20.52 -3.53 -1.61
CA MET A 79 19.91 -4.86 -1.42
C MET A 79 20.37 -5.86 -2.46
N ILE A 80 20.55 -5.45 -3.72
CA ILE A 80 21.13 -6.29 -4.77
C ILE A 80 22.55 -6.71 -4.39
N ALA A 81 23.39 -5.76 -3.97
CA ALA A 81 24.75 -6.02 -3.52
C ALA A 81 24.80 -6.95 -2.29
N ALA A 82 23.80 -6.88 -1.40
CA ALA A 82 23.64 -7.77 -0.26
C ALA A 82 23.05 -9.16 -0.60
N GLY A 83 22.85 -9.47 -1.89
CA GLY A 83 22.42 -10.78 -2.39
C GLY A 83 20.90 -11.03 -2.32
N ALA A 84 20.08 -9.99 -2.24
CA ALA A 84 18.63 -10.14 -2.30
C ALA A 84 18.21 -10.84 -3.60
N LYS A 85 17.38 -11.87 -3.47
CA LYS A 85 16.79 -12.61 -4.60
C LYS A 85 15.44 -12.06 -5.02
N THR A 86 14.77 -11.38 -4.09
CA THR A 86 13.51 -10.66 -4.35
C THR A 86 13.56 -9.33 -3.63
N ILE A 87 13.08 -8.29 -4.30
CA ILE A 87 12.88 -6.95 -3.73
C ILE A 87 11.40 -6.63 -3.82
N LEU A 88 10.81 -6.40 -2.65
CA LEU A 88 9.46 -5.86 -2.47
C LEU A 88 9.58 -4.35 -2.39
N ILE A 89 8.84 -3.62 -3.22
CA ILE A 89 8.93 -2.16 -3.23
C ILE A 89 7.56 -1.51 -3.28
N THR A 90 7.37 -0.46 -2.46
CA THR A 90 6.27 0.48 -2.63
C THR A 90 6.81 1.72 -3.33
N PRO A 91 6.65 1.87 -4.67
CA PRO A 91 7.26 2.97 -5.42
C PRO A 91 6.82 4.35 -4.93
N SER A 92 7.78 5.22 -4.64
CA SER A 92 7.54 6.64 -4.37
C SER A 92 7.27 7.43 -5.66
N ASP A 93 7.93 7.03 -6.76
CA ASP A 93 7.65 7.51 -8.11
C ASP A 93 7.45 6.32 -9.04
N ALA A 94 6.25 6.24 -9.62
CA ALA A 94 5.83 5.10 -10.44
C ALA A 94 6.65 4.93 -11.73
N LYS A 95 7.28 5.99 -12.25
CA LYS A 95 8.06 6.01 -13.50
C LYS A 95 9.56 6.07 -13.24
N ALA A 96 10.00 6.95 -12.36
CA ALA A 96 11.42 7.21 -12.15
C ALA A 96 12.15 6.01 -11.53
N ILE A 97 11.46 5.09 -10.86
CA ILE A 97 12.03 3.86 -10.29
C ILE A 97 12.32 2.77 -11.33
N ILE A 98 11.68 2.81 -12.51
CA ILE A 98 11.74 1.74 -13.52
C ILE A 98 13.17 1.38 -13.97
N PRO A 99 14.09 2.33 -14.21
CA PRO A 99 15.46 1.97 -14.58
C PRO A 99 16.16 1.12 -13.51
N ALA A 100 15.94 1.39 -12.22
CA ALA A 100 16.50 0.59 -11.14
C ALA A 100 15.86 -0.81 -11.07
N ILE A 101 14.56 -0.91 -11.25
CA ILE A 101 13.83 -2.19 -11.34
C ILE A 101 14.41 -3.06 -12.49
N LYS A 102 14.59 -2.48 -13.68
CA LYS A 102 15.16 -3.21 -14.81
C LYS A 102 16.57 -3.72 -14.53
N ARG A 103 17.43 -2.90 -13.89
CA ARG A 103 18.77 -3.36 -13.48
C ARG A 103 18.71 -4.53 -12.50
N ALA A 104 17.81 -4.50 -11.52
CA ALA A 104 17.59 -5.59 -10.59
C ALA A 104 17.16 -6.88 -11.32
N GLN A 105 16.18 -6.78 -12.21
CA GLN A 105 15.68 -7.92 -13.00
C GLN A 105 16.75 -8.51 -13.92
N GLN A 106 17.61 -7.70 -14.54
CA GLN A 106 18.74 -8.15 -15.35
C GLN A 106 19.78 -8.95 -14.56
N GLN A 107 19.85 -8.71 -13.24
CA GLN A 107 20.72 -9.47 -12.32
C GLN A 107 20.00 -10.69 -11.71
N GLY A 108 18.84 -11.08 -12.25
CA GLY A 108 18.07 -12.22 -11.78
C GLY A 108 17.31 -11.99 -10.47
N VAL A 109 17.13 -10.73 -10.06
CA VAL A 109 16.32 -10.38 -8.88
C VAL A 109 14.86 -10.24 -9.30
N GLN A 110 13.95 -10.93 -8.59
CA GLN A 110 12.51 -10.71 -8.73
C GLN A 110 12.14 -9.37 -8.09
N VAL A 111 11.36 -8.54 -8.78
CA VAL A 111 10.85 -7.29 -8.21
C VAL A 111 9.34 -7.31 -8.16
N ILE A 112 8.79 -7.19 -6.96
CA ILE A 112 7.34 -7.19 -6.70
C ILE A 112 6.95 -5.82 -6.14
N ALA A 113 6.00 -5.15 -6.77
CA ALA A 113 5.42 -3.94 -6.20
C ALA A 113 4.38 -4.30 -5.11
N LEU A 114 4.39 -3.56 -4.02
CA LEU A 114 3.38 -3.61 -2.98
C LEU A 114 2.63 -2.28 -2.94
N ASP A 115 1.31 -2.32 -2.70
CA ASP A 115 0.45 -1.15 -2.52
C ASP A 115 0.33 -0.24 -3.74
N SER A 116 1.45 0.20 -4.30
CA SER A 116 1.49 1.19 -5.37
C SER A 116 2.05 0.57 -6.66
N PRO A 117 1.34 0.67 -7.82
CA PRO A 117 1.85 0.19 -9.10
C PRO A 117 2.95 1.09 -9.65
N THR A 118 3.77 0.53 -10.54
CA THR A 118 4.58 1.30 -11.49
C THR A 118 3.73 1.78 -12.67
N ASP A 119 4.27 2.69 -13.48
CA ASP A 119 3.64 3.14 -14.73
C ASP A 119 4.65 3.08 -15.90
N PRO A 120 4.56 2.05 -16.76
CA PRO A 120 3.52 1.03 -16.83
C PRO A 120 3.58 -0.01 -15.70
N ALA A 121 2.42 -0.58 -15.34
CA ALA A 121 2.29 -1.59 -14.29
C ALA A 121 3.10 -2.88 -14.57
N THR A 122 3.43 -3.14 -15.84
CA THR A 122 4.21 -4.29 -16.31
C THR A 122 5.72 -4.17 -16.07
N ALA A 123 6.21 -3.06 -15.49
CA ALA A 123 7.63 -2.89 -15.21
C ALA A 123 8.13 -3.81 -14.06
N VAL A 124 7.24 -4.31 -13.21
CA VAL A 124 7.52 -5.27 -12.14
C VAL A 124 7.05 -6.68 -12.50
N ASP A 125 7.58 -7.69 -11.81
CA ASP A 125 7.16 -9.08 -12.02
C ASP A 125 5.74 -9.33 -11.48
N GLY A 126 5.35 -8.65 -10.37
CA GLY A 126 4.00 -8.75 -9.81
C GLY A 126 3.63 -7.54 -8.96
N LEU A 127 2.34 -7.38 -8.69
CA LEU A 127 1.78 -6.33 -7.85
C LEU A 127 0.78 -6.93 -6.85
N PHE A 128 1.00 -6.74 -5.56
CA PHE A 128 0.04 -7.05 -4.50
C PHE A 128 -0.46 -5.75 -3.87
N ALA A 129 -1.69 -5.38 -4.15
CA ALA A 129 -2.24 -4.09 -3.75
C ALA A 129 -3.76 -4.15 -3.58
N THR A 130 -4.30 -3.16 -2.90
CA THR A 130 -5.74 -2.87 -2.86
C THR A 130 -6.21 -2.39 -4.23
N ASP A 131 -7.43 -2.72 -4.62
CA ASP A 131 -8.13 -2.01 -5.69
C ASP A 131 -8.44 -0.58 -5.22
N ASN A 132 -7.51 0.33 -5.51
CA ASN A 132 -7.57 1.72 -5.06
C ASN A 132 -8.74 2.50 -5.70
N TYR A 133 -9.13 2.15 -6.93
CA TYR A 133 -10.30 2.77 -7.55
C TYR A 133 -11.58 2.34 -6.81
N ARG A 134 -11.73 1.04 -6.51
CA ARG A 134 -12.83 0.53 -5.71
C ARG A 134 -12.86 1.14 -4.30
N ALA A 135 -11.71 1.31 -3.66
CA ALA A 135 -11.63 1.98 -2.35
C ALA A 135 -12.22 3.38 -2.41
N GLY A 136 -11.87 4.15 -3.45
CA GLY A 136 -12.48 5.45 -3.70
C GLY A 136 -13.98 5.37 -3.98
N VAL A 137 -14.42 4.44 -4.82
CA VAL A 137 -15.85 4.26 -5.15
C VAL A 137 -16.67 4.01 -3.89
N LEU A 138 -16.21 3.14 -2.99
CA LEU A 138 -16.93 2.81 -1.76
C LEU A 138 -17.16 4.02 -0.87
N ILE A 139 -16.12 4.81 -0.59
CA ILE A 139 -16.26 6.02 0.23
C ILE A 139 -17.06 7.12 -0.49
N GLY A 140 -16.97 7.19 -1.84
CA GLY A 140 -17.78 8.11 -2.63
C GLY A 140 -19.27 7.77 -2.57
N GLN A 141 -19.63 6.50 -2.71
CA GLN A 141 -21.00 6.02 -2.56
C GLN A 141 -21.55 6.32 -1.16
N TYR A 142 -20.74 6.05 -0.13
CA TYR A 142 -21.12 6.38 1.24
C TYR A 142 -21.35 7.88 1.41
N ALA A 143 -20.40 8.72 0.97
CA ALA A 143 -20.50 10.17 1.08
C ALA A 143 -21.74 10.72 0.37
N LYS A 144 -22.08 10.20 -0.82
CA LYS A 144 -23.28 10.59 -1.56
C LYS A 144 -24.56 10.42 -0.74
N VAL A 145 -24.69 9.28 -0.07
CA VAL A 145 -25.87 8.99 0.76
C VAL A 145 -25.84 9.79 2.07
N ALA A 146 -24.67 9.89 2.72
CA ALA A 146 -24.50 10.69 3.94
C ALA A 146 -24.78 12.19 3.72
N MET A 147 -24.59 12.68 2.50
CA MET A 147 -24.88 14.06 2.09
C MET A 147 -26.30 14.25 1.53
N ALA A 148 -27.15 13.22 1.53
CA ALA A 148 -28.50 13.31 0.97
C ALA A 148 -29.29 14.50 1.58
N GLY A 149 -29.94 15.29 0.70
CA GLY A 149 -30.67 16.48 1.08
C GLY A 149 -29.81 17.75 1.32
N LYS A 150 -28.47 17.66 1.18
CA LYS A 150 -27.58 18.81 1.25
C LYS A 150 -26.90 19.05 -0.09
N LYS A 151 -26.72 20.33 -0.46
CA LYS A 151 -25.89 20.66 -1.62
C LYS A 151 -24.41 20.40 -1.26
N PRO A 152 -23.71 19.49 -1.94
CA PRO A 152 -22.32 19.20 -1.61
C PRO A 152 -21.39 20.35 -2.02
N VAL A 153 -20.52 20.74 -1.10
CA VAL A 153 -19.40 21.67 -1.29
C VAL A 153 -18.15 20.93 -0.85
N ILE A 154 -17.40 20.40 -1.81
CA ILE A 154 -16.42 19.35 -1.61
C ILE A 154 -15.00 19.92 -1.63
N ALA A 155 -14.18 19.55 -0.65
CA ALA A 155 -12.73 19.64 -0.73
C ALA A 155 -12.13 18.23 -0.91
N THR A 156 -11.07 18.13 -1.71
CA THR A 156 -10.27 16.91 -1.82
C THR A 156 -8.84 17.17 -1.35
N LEU A 157 -8.37 16.30 -0.45
CA LEU A 157 -6.98 16.30 0.01
C LEU A 157 -6.29 15.09 -0.60
N ASP A 158 -5.67 15.34 -1.73
CA ASP A 158 -5.11 14.33 -2.61
C ASP A 158 -3.67 13.97 -2.24
N LEU A 159 -3.07 12.98 -2.91
CA LEU A 159 -1.68 12.61 -2.68
C LEU A 159 -0.74 13.67 -3.27
N PHE A 160 -0.48 13.60 -4.53
CA PHE A 160 0.19 14.57 -5.39
C PHE A 160 0.02 14.15 -6.87
N PRO A 161 0.14 15.07 -7.81
CA PRO A 161 -0.06 14.78 -9.22
C PRO A 161 0.88 13.68 -9.76
N GLY A 162 0.34 12.80 -10.62
CA GLY A 162 1.10 11.76 -11.30
C GLY A 162 1.27 10.45 -10.50
N HIS A 163 0.81 10.38 -9.24
CA HIS A 163 0.85 9.15 -8.48
C HIS A 163 -0.40 8.28 -8.75
N PRO A 164 -0.26 7.03 -9.25
CA PRO A 164 -1.40 6.20 -9.64
C PRO A 164 -2.42 5.97 -8.52
N VAL A 165 -1.98 5.69 -7.29
CA VAL A 165 -2.88 5.49 -6.15
C VAL A 165 -3.71 6.72 -5.86
N GLY A 166 -3.09 7.92 -5.92
CA GLY A 166 -3.79 9.20 -5.76
C GLY A 166 -4.89 9.36 -6.80
N ALA A 167 -4.55 9.17 -8.08
CA ALA A 167 -5.52 9.29 -9.17
C ALA A 167 -6.66 8.26 -9.05
N GLN A 168 -6.34 7.01 -8.76
CA GLN A 168 -7.34 5.94 -8.65
C GLN A 168 -8.33 6.18 -7.50
N ARG A 169 -7.85 6.52 -6.29
CA ARG A 169 -8.73 6.80 -5.14
C ARG A 169 -9.60 8.04 -5.39
N HIS A 170 -9.02 9.13 -5.88
CA HIS A 170 -9.75 10.35 -6.20
C HIS A 170 -10.82 10.12 -7.28
N ASN A 171 -10.43 9.52 -8.41
CA ASN A 171 -11.36 9.24 -9.52
C ASN A 171 -12.47 8.26 -9.08
N GLY A 172 -12.11 7.26 -8.26
CA GLY A 172 -13.06 6.36 -7.61
C GLY A 172 -14.06 7.11 -6.73
N PHE A 173 -13.58 8.03 -5.89
CA PHE A 173 -14.45 8.86 -5.04
C PHE A 173 -15.42 9.70 -5.88
N LEU A 174 -14.93 10.39 -6.91
CA LEU A 174 -15.80 11.16 -7.81
C LEU A 174 -16.87 10.26 -8.46
N LYS A 175 -16.47 9.11 -8.98
CA LYS A 175 -17.40 8.14 -9.59
C LYS A 175 -18.43 7.61 -8.60
N GLY A 176 -18.00 7.21 -7.42
CA GLY A 176 -18.88 6.70 -6.35
C GLY A 176 -19.87 7.76 -5.89
N PHE A 177 -19.43 8.99 -5.77
CA PHE A 177 -20.29 10.14 -5.42
C PHE A 177 -21.31 10.47 -6.55
N GLY A 178 -21.03 10.03 -7.78
CA GLY A 178 -21.88 10.30 -8.95
C GLY A 178 -21.47 11.54 -9.74
N LEU A 179 -20.22 11.97 -9.59
CA LEU A 179 -19.61 13.05 -10.35
C LEU A 179 -18.89 12.51 -11.60
N THR A 180 -18.60 13.41 -12.56
CA THR A 180 -17.74 13.06 -13.70
C THR A 180 -16.35 12.71 -13.23
N ALA A 181 -15.83 11.56 -13.64
CA ALA A 181 -14.53 11.07 -13.29
C ALA A 181 -13.83 10.41 -14.47
N PRO A 182 -12.50 10.43 -14.54
CA PRO A 182 -11.73 9.63 -15.48
C PRO A 182 -11.99 8.11 -15.30
N ASP A 183 -11.57 7.34 -16.29
CA ASP A 183 -11.60 5.89 -16.26
C ASP A 183 -10.83 5.29 -15.09
N ALA A 184 -11.22 4.11 -14.63
CA ALA A 184 -10.59 3.38 -13.51
C ALA A 184 -9.10 3.09 -13.72
N LYS A 185 -8.64 3.03 -14.98
CA LYS A 185 -7.23 2.79 -15.33
C LYS A 185 -6.42 4.07 -15.50
N SER A 186 -7.07 5.25 -15.37
CA SER A 186 -6.38 6.53 -15.53
C SER A 186 -5.45 6.80 -14.35
N ASN A 187 -4.19 7.13 -14.66
CA ASN A 187 -3.23 7.65 -13.69
C ASN A 187 -3.26 9.19 -13.61
N HIS A 188 -4.24 9.83 -14.26
CA HIS A 188 -4.47 11.26 -14.17
C HIS A 188 -5.59 11.56 -13.19
N LEU A 189 -5.32 12.50 -12.29
CA LEU A 189 -6.29 13.00 -11.34
C LEU A 189 -7.42 13.68 -12.11
N GLY A 190 -8.68 13.38 -11.77
CA GLY A 190 -9.83 14.10 -12.30
C GLY A 190 -9.73 15.58 -11.93
N GLY A 191 -10.10 16.46 -12.88
CA GLY A 191 -10.20 17.89 -12.62
C GLY A 191 -11.37 18.24 -11.70
N ALA A 192 -11.53 19.54 -11.43
CA ALA A 192 -12.63 20.04 -10.61
C ALA A 192 -13.99 19.62 -11.20
N ALA A 193 -14.62 18.62 -10.55
CA ALA A 193 -15.98 18.19 -10.87
C ALA A 193 -17.01 19.14 -10.22
N ALA A 194 -18.26 19.06 -10.67
CA ALA A 194 -19.32 19.89 -10.11
C ALA A 194 -19.43 19.70 -8.58
N GLY A 195 -19.33 20.79 -7.82
CA GLY A 195 -19.33 20.76 -6.36
C GLY A 195 -17.96 20.59 -5.71
N VAL A 196 -16.90 20.22 -6.42
CA VAL A 196 -15.52 20.27 -5.92
C VAL A 196 -15.00 21.69 -6.03
N VAL A 197 -14.84 22.34 -4.88
CA VAL A 197 -14.47 23.77 -4.79
C VAL A 197 -13.02 23.98 -4.42
N CYS A 198 -12.34 22.94 -3.94
CA CYS A 198 -10.94 22.98 -3.56
C CYS A 198 -10.31 21.60 -3.72
N MET A 199 -9.12 21.57 -4.32
CA MET A 199 -8.24 20.42 -4.39
C MET A 199 -6.89 20.81 -3.81
N ALA A 200 -6.31 20.01 -2.93
CA ALA A 200 -5.02 20.29 -2.31
C ALA A 200 -4.18 19.01 -2.18
N ASP A 201 -2.88 19.12 -2.40
CA ASP A 201 -1.94 18.02 -2.27
C ASP A 201 -1.53 17.86 -0.81
N SER A 202 -1.93 16.75 -0.20
CA SER A 202 -1.59 16.42 1.19
C SER A 202 -0.33 15.55 1.32
N PHE A 203 0.13 14.96 0.22
CA PHE A 203 1.21 13.95 0.22
C PHE A 203 0.95 12.77 1.18
N GLY A 204 -0.31 12.56 1.57
CA GLY A 204 -0.67 11.56 2.56
C GLY A 204 -0.15 11.86 3.98
N ASP A 205 0.20 13.10 4.26
CA ASP A 205 0.81 13.59 5.50
C ASP A 205 -0.18 14.44 6.30
N ALA A 206 -0.15 14.34 7.64
CA ALA A 206 -1.09 15.03 8.50
C ALA A 206 -0.88 16.55 8.55
N ALA A 207 0.37 17.02 8.56
CA ALA A 207 0.66 18.46 8.61
C ALA A 207 0.28 19.13 7.29
N LYS A 208 0.61 18.50 6.16
CA LYS A 208 0.23 19.00 4.83
C LYS A 208 -1.29 18.89 4.62
N GLY A 209 -1.93 17.84 5.12
CA GLY A 209 -3.38 17.71 5.13
C GLY A 209 -4.06 18.84 5.91
N GLN A 210 -3.51 19.22 7.07
CA GLN A 210 -3.98 20.37 7.84
C GLN A 210 -3.85 21.67 7.05
N THR A 211 -2.66 21.97 6.54
CA THR A 211 -2.42 23.17 5.72
C THR A 211 -3.31 23.22 4.47
N GLY A 212 -3.46 22.07 3.79
CA GLY A 212 -4.35 21.96 2.63
C GLY A 212 -5.80 22.29 2.98
N MET A 213 -6.30 21.78 4.11
CA MET A 213 -7.66 22.06 4.57
C MET A 213 -7.84 23.51 5.01
N GLU A 214 -6.87 24.10 5.72
CA GLU A 214 -6.88 25.52 6.10
C GLU A 214 -6.99 26.42 4.86
N ASN A 215 -6.19 26.16 3.83
CA ASN A 215 -6.23 26.85 2.55
C ASN A 215 -7.59 26.69 1.83
N CYS A 216 -8.16 25.48 1.88
CA CYS A 216 -9.48 25.21 1.31
C CYS A 216 -10.60 25.97 2.03
N LEU A 217 -10.56 26.04 3.36
CA LEU A 217 -11.53 26.81 4.16
C LEU A 217 -11.44 28.31 3.93
N GLN A 218 -10.22 28.85 3.71
CA GLN A 218 -10.03 30.24 3.33
C GLN A 218 -10.66 30.57 1.96
N LYS A 219 -10.52 29.65 0.99
CA LYS A 219 -11.13 29.81 -0.34
C LYS A 219 -12.64 29.66 -0.30
N ASN A 220 -13.14 28.71 0.46
CA ASN A 220 -14.57 28.46 0.56
C ASN A 220 -14.95 27.97 1.97
N PRO A 221 -15.44 28.87 2.85
CA PRO A 221 -15.86 28.49 4.19
C PRO A 221 -17.13 27.64 4.23
N GLY A 222 -17.82 27.46 3.11
CA GLY A 222 -19.02 26.64 2.98
C GLY A 222 -18.76 25.15 2.73
N ILE A 223 -17.51 24.68 2.74
CA ILE A 223 -17.15 23.26 2.60
C ILE A 223 -17.89 22.44 3.66
N ASN A 224 -18.55 21.35 3.21
CA ASN A 224 -19.33 20.46 4.06
C ASN A 224 -19.04 18.97 3.82
N LEU A 225 -18.16 18.65 2.87
CA LEU A 225 -17.64 17.31 2.59
C LEU A 225 -16.16 17.37 2.28
N VAL A 226 -15.36 16.50 2.91
CA VAL A 226 -13.93 16.35 2.65
C VAL A 226 -13.63 14.90 2.29
N TYR A 227 -13.08 14.70 1.11
CA TYR A 227 -12.38 13.48 0.75
C TYR A 227 -10.91 13.61 1.13
N THR A 228 -10.35 12.58 1.74
CA THR A 228 -8.91 12.50 1.98
C THR A 228 -8.33 11.21 1.41
N ILE A 229 -7.13 11.33 0.85
CA ILE A 229 -6.40 10.22 0.24
C ILE A 229 -6.14 9.07 1.24
N ASN A 230 -5.94 9.42 2.52
CA ASN A 230 -5.65 8.48 3.60
C ASN A 230 -6.01 9.09 4.97
N GLU A 231 -5.94 8.29 6.04
CA GLU A 231 -6.27 8.69 7.40
C GLU A 231 -5.31 9.72 8.00
N PRO A 232 -3.98 9.72 7.77
CA PRO A 232 -3.13 10.84 8.20
C PRO A 232 -3.61 12.20 7.67
N ALA A 233 -3.95 12.29 6.38
CA ALA A 233 -4.51 13.53 5.81
C ALA A 233 -5.86 13.89 6.44
N ALA A 234 -6.71 12.89 6.78
CA ALA A 234 -7.98 13.12 7.48
C ALA A 234 -7.76 13.69 8.88
N ALA A 235 -6.79 13.16 9.63
CA ALA A 235 -6.43 13.70 10.94
C ALA A 235 -5.98 15.17 10.87
N GLY A 236 -5.22 15.52 9.83
CA GLY A 236 -4.85 16.91 9.54
C GLY A 236 -6.05 17.79 9.22
N ALA A 237 -6.91 17.31 8.30
CA ALA A 237 -8.14 18.02 7.94
C ALA A 237 -9.03 18.29 9.15
N PHE A 238 -9.20 17.29 10.02
CA PHE A 238 -9.99 17.44 11.24
C PHE A 238 -9.44 18.51 12.19
N LYS A 239 -8.11 18.58 12.34
CA LYS A 239 -7.47 19.66 13.15
C LYS A 239 -7.79 21.04 12.60
N ALA A 240 -7.71 21.23 11.28
CA ALA A 240 -8.05 22.50 10.63
C ALA A 240 -9.54 22.85 10.82
N LEU A 241 -10.43 21.86 10.65
CA LEU A 241 -11.87 22.04 10.87
C LEU A 241 -12.19 22.40 12.32
N LYS A 242 -11.55 21.73 13.29
CA LYS A 242 -11.71 22.03 14.72
C LYS A 242 -11.22 23.42 15.07
N ALA A 243 -10.09 23.86 14.53
CA ALA A 243 -9.59 25.22 14.72
C ALA A 243 -10.55 26.28 14.14
N ALA A 244 -11.29 25.94 13.07
CA ALA A 244 -12.31 26.78 12.46
C ALA A 244 -13.72 26.65 13.10
N GLY A 245 -13.90 25.77 14.11
CA GLY A 245 -15.20 25.48 14.74
C GLY A 245 -16.21 24.78 13.81
N LYS A 246 -15.73 24.04 12.81
CA LYS A 246 -16.54 23.39 11.75
C LYS A 246 -16.55 21.86 11.81
N GLU A 247 -15.93 21.27 12.80
CA GLU A 247 -15.74 19.82 12.90
C GLU A 247 -17.04 19.01 12.96
N LYS A 248 -18.16 19.67 13.36
CA LYS A 248 -19.49 19.04 13.44
C LYS A 248 -20.32 19.22 12.16
N ASP A 249 -19.94 20.15 11.30
CA ASP A 249 -20.70 20.53 10.10
C ASP A 249 -20.18 19.85 8.84
N VAL A 250 -19.00 19.25 8.90
CA VAL A 250 -18.26 18.71 7.75
C VAL A 250 -18.12 17.18 7.87
N VAL A 251 -18.54 16.48 6.84
CA VAL A 251 -18.35 15.03 6.71
C VAL A 251 -16.94 14.75 6.16
N ILE A 252 -16.17 13.90 6.82
CA ILE A 252 -14.87 13.42 6.32
C ILE A 252 -15.01 11.96 5.91
N VAL A 253 -14.52 11.59 4.71
CA VAL A 253 -14.37 10.21 4.27
C VAL A 253 -12.92 9.95 3.84
N SER A 254 -12.41 8.75 4.12
CA SER A 254 -10.99 8.44 3.99
C SER A 254 -10.72 6.99 3.52
N VAL A 255 -9.45 6.66 3.43
CA VAL A 255 -8.94 5.31 3.13
C VAL A 255 -7.85 4.98 4.15
N ASP A 256 -7.71 3.76 4.53
CA ASP A 256 -6.63 2.98 5.15
C ASP A 256 -7.15 1.93 6.13
N GLY A 257 -7.97 2.29 7.13
CA GLY A 257 -8.50 1.35 8.12
C GLY A 257 -7.46 0.91 9.15
N GLY A 258 -6.50 1.78 9.48
CA GLY A 258 -5.63 1.61 10.65
C GLY A 258 -6.44 1.71 11.96
N CYS A 259 -5.96 1.09 13.04
CA CYS A 259 -6.71 1.08 14.31
C CYS A 259 -7.00 2.49 14.84
N ALA A 260 -6.10 3.45 14.60
CA ALA A 260 -6.34 4.86 14.94
C ALA A 260 -7.49 5.44 14.11
N GLY A 261 -7.47 5.23 12.78
CA GLY A 261 -8.53 5.71 11.90
C GLY A 261 -9.89 5.04 12.17
N ILE A 262 -9.91 3.76 12.51
CA ILE A 262 -11.15 3.08 12.93
C ILE A 262 -11.69 3.65 14.25
N LYS A 263 -10.82 4.01 15.20
CA LYS A 263 -11.24 4.75 16.41
C LYS A 263 -11.83 6.12 16.05
N ASP A 264 -11.25 6.82 15.09
CA ASP A 264 -11.77 8.09 14.58
C ASP A 264 -13.13 7.90 13.90
N VAL A 265 -13.36 6.77 13.20
CA VAL A 265 -14.69 6.42 12.68
C VAL A 265 -15.68 6.22 13.83
N GLY A 266 -15.28 5.51 14.89
CA GLY A 266 -16.11 5.32 16.08
C GLY A 266 -16.44 6.61 16.84
N ALA A 267 -15.51 7.56 16.83
CA ALA A 267 -15.68 8.88 17.46
C ALA A 267 -16.43 9.89 16.56
N GLY A 268 -16.76 9.54 15.32
CA GLY A 268 -17.43 10.42 14.37
C GLY A 268 -16.54 11.51 13.75
N VAL A 269 -15.21 11.40 13.91
CA VAL A 269 -14.21 12.26 13.26
C VAL A 269 -14.15 11.96 11.76
N ILE A 270 -14.15 10.69 11.41
CA ILE A 270 -14.26 10.17 10.04
C ILE A 270 -15.61 9.46 9.94
N ALA A 271 -16.41 9.76 8.93
CA ALA A 271 -17.71 9.11 8.76
C ALA A 271 -17.59 7.68 8.22
N ALA A 272 -16.65 7.47 7.30
CA ALA A 272 -16.33 6.14 6.77
C ALA A 272 -14.90 6.10 6.21
N THR A 273 -14.27 4.92 6.27
CA THR A 273 -12.96 4.65 5.68
C THR A 273 -12.97 3.33 4.91
N SER A 274 -12.28 3.29 3.76
CA SER A 274 -12.03 2.04 3.02
C SER A 274 -10.79 1.37 3.60
N GLN A 275 -10.99 0.29 4.38
CA GLN A 275 -9.93 -0.44 5.06
C GLN A 275 -9.15 -1.32 4.08
N GLN A 276 -7.82 -1.23 4.13
CA GLN A 276 -6.88 -2.01 3.35
C GLN A 276 -5.89 -2.78 4.25
N TYR A 277 -5.08 -3.70 3.69
CA TYR A 277 -4.41 -4.75 4.45
C TYR A 277 -2.89 -4.82 4.18
N PRO A 278 -2.06 -3.91 4.71
CA PRO A 278 -0.61 -3.86 4.46
C PRO A 278 0.14 -5.11 4.92
N LEU A 279 -0.28 -5.73 6.04
CA LEU A 279 0.32 -6.96 6.52
C LEU A 279 0.15 -8.11 5.52
N LYS A 280 -1.05 -8.22 4.91
CA LYS A 280 -1.35 -9.24 3.90
C LYS A 280 -0.50 -9.02 2.63
N MET A 281 -0.39 -7.76 2.16
CA MET A 281 0.47 -7.41 1.02
C MET A 281 1.91 -7.86 1.26
N ALA A 282 2.44 -7.53 2.43
CA ALA A 282 3.81 -7.86 2.82
C ALA A 282 4.03 -9.37 2.95
N ALA A 283 3.13 -10.08 3.63
CA ALA A 283 3.22 -11.53 3.80
C ALA A 283 3.20 -12.26 2.45
N MET A 284 2.29 -11.87 1.55
CA MET A 284 2.23 -12.43 0.20
C MET A 284 3.53 -12.17 -0.58
N GLY A 285 4.10 -10.95 -0.48
CA GLY A 285 5.36 -10.60 -1.12
C GLY A 285 6.53 -11.43 -0.62
N VAL A 286 6.67 -11.59 0.70
CA VAL A 286 7.72 -12.42 1.30
C VAL A 286 7.57 -13.88 0.91
N ALA A 287 6.36 -14.44 0.98
CA ALA A 287 6.09 -15.82 0.58
C ALA A 287 6.45 -16.06 -0.89
N ALA A 288 6.07 -15.15 -1.79
CA ALA A 288 6.43 -15.20 -3.21
C ALA A 288 7.94 -15.12 -3.42
N GLY A 289 8.65 -14.29 -2.65
CA GLY A 289 10.11 -14.18 -2.72
C GLY A 289 10.83 -15.44 -2.24
N VAL A 290 10.33 -16.08 -1.18
CA VAL A 290 10.87 -17.36 -0.70
C VAL A 290 10.63 -18.47 -1.72
N GLU A 291 9.44 -18.52 -2.32
CA GLU A 291 9.13 -19.47 -3.39
C GLU A 291 10.05 -19.29 -4.60
N TYR A 292 10.25 -18.04 -5.04
CA TYR A 292 11.19 -17.73 -6.12
C TYR A 292 12.61 -18.18 -5.79
N ALA A 293 13.09 -17.92 -4.59
CA ALA A 293 14.44 -18.35 -4.18
C ALA A 293 14.62 -19.87 -4.18
N LYS A 294 13.55 -20.64 -3.91
CA LYS A 294 13.58 -22.11 -3.89
C LYS A 294 13.40 -22.75 -5.24
N THR A 295 12.54 -22.19 -6.09
CA THR A 295 12.06 -22.84 -7.31
C THR A 295 12.41 -22.10 -8.60
N GLY A 296 12.83 -20.83 -8.52
CA GLY A 296 12.99 -19.94 -9.67
C GLY A 296 11.68 -19.45 -10.28
N LYS A 297 10.53 -19.83 -9.71
CA LYS A 297 9.20 -19.44 -10.25
C LYS A 297 8.85 -18.03 -9.81
N LYS A 298 8.78 -17.11 -10.75
CA LYS A 298 8.33 -15.73 -10.53
C LYS A 298 6.80 -15.64 -10.43
N VAL A 299 6.33 -14.68 -9.62
CA VAL A 299 4.93 -14.24 -9.68
C VAL A 299 4.72 -13.35 -10.90
N SER A 300 3.46 -13.16 -11.30
CA SER A 300 3.11 -12.26 -12.41
C SER A 300 1.76 -11.61 -12.19
N GLY A 301 1.60 -10.41 -12.76
CA GLY A 301 0.32 -9.71 -12.80
C GLY A 301 -0.07 -9.05 -11.47
N TYR A 302 -1.33 -8.67 -11.40
CA TYR A 302 -1.93 -8.00 -10.23
C TYR A 302 -2.74 -8.98 -9.37
N THR A 303 -2.59 -8.88 -8.08
CA THR A 303 -3.42 -9.58 -7.09
C THR A 303 -4.05 -8.56 -6.14
N ASP A 304 -5.38 -8.51 -6.13
CA ASP A 304 -6.13 -7.69 -5.19
C ASP A 304 -6.04 -8.28 -3.78
N THR A 305 -5.58 -7.46 -2.84
CA THR A 305 -5.49 -7.84 -1.43
C THR A 305 -6.78 -7.60 -0.67
N GLY A 306 -7.76 -6.98 -1.31
CA GLY A 306 -9.09 -6.69 -0.79
C GLY A 306 -9.23 -5.28 -0.23
N VAL A 307 -10.48 -4.85 -0.09
CA VAL A 307 -10.90 -3.60 0.53
C VAL A 307 -12.25 -3.79 1.21
N THR A 308 -12.42 -3.21 2.40
CA THR A 308 -13.69 -3.25 3.15
C THR A 308 -14.07 -1.85 3.59
N LEU A 309 -15.29 -1.42 3.29
CA LEU A 309 -15.81 -0.15 3.80
C LEU A 309 -16.18 -0.30 5.28
N ILE A 310 -15.60 0.53 6.14
CA ILE A 310 -15.95 0.63 7.55
C ILE A 310 -16.64 1.97 7.76
N ALA A 311 -17.79 1.96 8.42
CA ALA A 311 -18.58 3.16 8.65
C ALA A 311 -19.04 3.26 10.11
N GLY A 312 -19.05 4.48 10.65
CA GLY A 312 -19.58 4.76 11.98
C GLY A 312 -21.11 4.60 12.05
N LYS A 313 -21.77 4.88 10.93
CA LYS A 313 -23.21 4.69 10.75
C LYS A 313 -23.47 4.10 9.36
N ALA A 314 -24.17 2.98 9.30
CA ALA A 314 -24.58 2.41 8.04
C ALA A 314 -25.51 3.35 7.26
N VAL A 315 -25.39 3.39 5.94
CA VAL A 315 -26.25 4.18 5.05
C VAL A 315 -26.98 3.25 4.06
N ALA A 316 -28.15 3.64 3.63
CA ALA A 316 -29.01 2.81 2.77
C ALA A 316 -28.35 2.52 1.41
N GLY A 317 -28.38 1.25 1.00
CA GLY A 317 -27.87 0.83 -0.34
C GLY A 317 -26.35 0.78 -0.48
N VAL A 318 -25.59 1.00 0.61
CA VAL A 318 -24.12 0.88 0.60
C VAL A 318 -23.69 -0.15 1.63
N GLU A 319 -23.11 -1.25 1.15
CA GLU A 319 -22.59 -2.28 2.05
C GLU A 319 -21.38 -1.74 2.81
N SER A 320 -21.45 -1.80 4.13
CA SER A 320 -20.36 -1.44 5.03
C SER A 320 -20.33 -2.37 6.24
N LYS A 321 -19.18 -2.51 6.86
CA LYS A 321 -19.01 -3.14 8.16
C LYS A 321 -18.98 -2.07 9.24
N ASP A 322 -19.28 -2.48 10.46
CA ASP A 322 -19.28 -1.62 11.63
C ASP A 322 -17.86 -1.38 12.19
N VAL A 323 -17.76 -0.46 13.13
CA VAL A 323 -16.50 -0.13 13.82
C VAL A 323 -15.91 -1.34 14.54
N LYS A 324 -16.75 -2.22 15.12
CA LYS A 324 -16.26 -3.42 15.79
C LYS A 324 -15.52 -4.33 14.82
N THR A 325 -16.13 -4.62 13.68
CA THR A 325 -15.49 -5.40 12.61
C THR A 325 -14.21 -4.73 12.11
N GLY A 326 -14.24 -3.40 11.93
CA GLY A 326 -13.06 -2.62 11.56
C GLY A 326 -11.93 -2.76 12.58
N MET A 327 -12.23 -2.71 13.88
CA MET A 327 -11.25 -2.90 14.97
C MET A 327 -10.68 -4.33 15.03
N ASP A 328 -11.47 -5.34 14.67
CA ASP A 328 -10.98 -6.72 14.62
C ASP A 328 -9.99 -6.93 13.47
N LEU A 329 -10.18 -6.22 12.36
CA LEU A 329 -9.38 -6.32 11.14
C LEU A 329 -8.29 -5.25 11.02
N CYS A 330 -8.29 -4.22 11.86
CA CYS A 330 -7.36 -3.11 11.74
C CYS A 330 -5.91 -3.51 12.05
N TRP A 331 -5.02 -2.73 11.53
CA TRP A 331 -3.58 -2.82 11.74
C TRP A 331 -3.08 -1.59 12.50
N GLY A 332 -2.04 -1.78 13.30
CA GLY A 332 -1.52 -0.75 14.19
C GLY A 332 -1.77 -1.07 15.66
N ASN A 333 -1.51 -0.09 16.52
CA ASN A 333 -1.75 -0.25 17.96
C ASN A 333 -3.26 -0.16 18.24
N LYS A 334 -3.81 -1.22 18.82
CA LYS A 334 -5.21 -1.29 19.27
C LYS A 334 -5.46 -0.46 20.51
#